data_f5af553428ab58dee6b4f4730b4f4792
#
_entry.id   f5af553428ab58dee6b4f4730b4f4792
#
_cell.length_a   1.000
_cell.length_b   1.000
_cell.length_c   1.000
_cell.angle_alpha   90.00
_cell.angle_beta   90.00
_cell.angle_gamma   90.00
#
_symmetry.space_group_name_H-M   'P 1'
#
loop_
_entity.id
_entity.type
_entity.pdbx_description
1 polymer ?
#
loop_
_entity_poly.entity_id
_entity_poly.type
_entity_poly.pdbx_seq_one_letter_code
_entity_poly.pdbx_strand_id
1 'polypeptide(L)'
;MARISKDPEERKNELLDAAEELFLTRGFEQTAVSDIVKKVGVAQGLFYYYFKSKDEIYNAVMERYLDGIVGSIGQIVNAKGINAPGKIQMIFKEIYNFSKDKEVLTEYVHREENLPSHFMFAAGMLKKLGPILEKLLEEGNAQGIFNVRYASDVTEILLAGLSSYLHDIIMVCDEGLYISKLRVVQDVLERVLGAEEGTFEFRL
;
A
#
# COMPACT_ATOMS: atom_id res chain seq x y z
N MET A 1 -33.11 -30.44 -3.50
CA MET A 1 -32.79 -29.01 -3.57
C MET A 1 -31.53 -28.83 -4.37
N ALA A 2 -31.59 -28.09 -5.49
CA ALA A 2 -30.42 -27.79 -6.31
C ALA A 2 -29.44 -26.97 -5.48
N ARG A 3 -28.20 -27.43 -5.32
CA ARG A 3 -27.11 -26.73 -4.67
C ARG A 3 -26.79 -25.52 -5.57
N ILE A 4 -27.22 -24.33 -5.18
CA ILE A 4 -26.85 -23.10 -5.89
C ILE A 4 -25.34 -23.01 -5.81
N SER A 5 -24.65 -23.33 -6.91
CA SER A 5 -23.22 -23.13 -7.04
C SER A 5 -23.01 -21.63 -7.18
N LYS A 6 -22.41 -20.97 -6.18
CA LYS A 6 -21.98 -19.60 -6.30
C LYS A 6 -20.90 -19.47 -7.36
N ASP A 7 -20.79 -18.29 -7.95
CA ASP A 7 -19.71 -17.95 -8.88
C ASP A 7 -18.34 -18.24 -8.24
N PRO A 8 -17.39 -18.86 -8.98
CA PRO A 8 -16.05 -19.15 -8.47
C PRO A 8 -15.32 -17.91 -7.92
N GLU A 9 -15.46 -16.75 -8.57
CA GLU A 9 -14.85 -15.50 -8.09
C GLU A 9 -15.52 -14.99 -6.80
N GLU A 10 -16.85 -15.09 -6.70
CA GLU A 10 -17.58 -14.76 -5.46
C GLU A 10 -17.07 -15.64 -4.31
N ARG A 11 -16.85 -16.92 -4.56
CA ARG A 11 -16.40 -17.87 -3.56
C ARG A 11 -14.95 -17.63 -3.12
N LYS A 12 -14.09 -17.27 -4.07
CA LYS A 12 -12.71 -16.86 -3.80
C LYS A 12 -12.66 -15.61 -2.93
N ASN A 13 -13.50 -14.63 -3.25
CA ASN A 13 -13.60 -13.38 -2.47
C ASN A 13 -14.11 -13.63 -1.05
N GLU A 14 -15.08 -14.52 -0.83
CA GLU A 14 -15.52 -14.90 0.52
C GLU A 14 -14.38 -15.47 1.38
N LEU A 15 -13.49 -16.29 0.78
CA LEU A 15 -12.31 -16.80 1.46
C LEU A 15 -11.31 -15.68 1.78
N LEU A 16 -11.09 -14.75 0.83
CA LEU A 16 -10.21 -13.59 1.04
C LEU A 16 -10.74 -12.66 2.14
N ASP A 17 -12.04 -12.36 2.15
CA ASP A 17 -12.69 -11.52 3.16
C ASP A 17 -12.58 -12.15 4.56
N ALA A 18 -12.82 -13.45 4.66
CA ALA A 18 -12.70 -14.18 5.91
C ALA A 18 -11.24 -14.24 6.40
N ALA A 19 -10.29 -14.42 5.49
CA ALA A 19 -8.86 -14.44 5.80
C ALA A 19 -8.38 -13.07 6.27
N GLU A 20 -8.73 -12.00 5.54
CA GLU A 20 -8.39 -10.62 5.91
C GLU A 20 -8.90 -10.28 7.31
N GLU A 21 -10.18 -10.55 7.61
CA GLU A 21 -10.75 -10.27 8.93
C GLU A 21 -10.02 -11.04 10.03
N LEU A 22 -9.70 -12.33 9.80
CA LEU A 22 -8.99 -13.14 10.79
C LEU A 22 -7.55 -12.68 10.98
N PHE A 23 -6.85 -12.31 9.90
CA PHE A 23 -5.50 -11.78 9.97
C PHE A 23 -5.45 -10.42 10.70
N LEU A 24 -6.42 -9.55 10.46
CA LEU A 24 -6.53 -8.26 11.15
C LEU A 24 -6.85 -8.41 12.65
N THR A 25 -7.65 -9.42 13.03
CA THR A 25 -8.10 -9.56 14.41
C THR A 25 -7.21 -10.44 15.27
N ARG A 26 -6.50 -11.40 14.69
CA ARG A 26 -5.71 -12.41 15.40
C ARG A 26 -4.26 -12.48 14.98
N GLY A 27 -3.91 -11.81 13.87
CA GLY A 27 -2.61 -11.95 13.21
C GLY A 27 -2.51 -13.20 12.34
N PHE A 28 -1.48 -13.23 11.50
CA PHE A 28 -1.24 -14.34 10.58
C PHE A 28 -0.97 -15.66 11.32
N GLU A 29 -0.09 -15.66 12.32
CA GLU A 29 0.35 -16.87 13.02
C GLU A 29 -0.81 -17.58 13.72
N GLN A 30 -1.69 -16.84 14.37
CA GLN A 30 -2.81 -17.38 15.15
C GLN A 30 -4.03 -17.77 14.30
N THR A 31 -3.93 -17.60 12.97
CA THR A 31 -5.00 -17.96 12.03
C THR A 31 -4.66 -19.26 11.31
N ALA A 32 -5.49 -20.28 11.44
CA ALA A 32 -5.37 -21.53 10.70
C ALA A 32 -6.29 -21.53 9.47
N VAL A 33 -5.94 -22.33 8.44
CA VAL A 33 -6.81 -22.56 7.27
C VAL A 33 -8.19 -23.08 7.70
N SER A 34 -8.24 -23.92 8.73
CA SER A 34 -9.50 -24.41 9.33
C SER A 34 -10.40 -23.31 9.86
N ASP A 35 -9.84 -22.20 10.38
CA ASP A 35 -10.61 -21.08 10.88
C ASP A 35 -11.26 -20.31 9.73
N ILE A 36 -10.50 -20.10 8.63
CA ILE A 36 -10.97 -19.42 7.42
C ILE A 36 -12.15 -20.19 6.82
N VAL A 37 -11.99 -21.50 6.56
CA VAL A 37 -13.06 -22.30 5.96
C VAL A 37 -14.28 -22.46 6.86
N LYS A 38 -14.07 -22.52 8.19
CA LYS A 38 -15.15 -22.56 9.17
C LYS A 38 -15.94 -21.24 9.16
N LYS A 39 -15.26 -20.10 9.05
CA LYS A 39 -15.90 -18.78 8.99
C LYS A 39 -16.77 -18.62 7.75
N VAL A 40 -16.31 -19.11 6.59
CA VAL A 40 -17.07 -19.11 5.32
C VAL A 40 -18.15 -20.19 5.29
N GLY A 41 -18.03 -21.24 6.12
CA GLY A 41 -18.96 -22.36 6.14
C GLY A 41 -18.73 -23.33 4.95
N VAL A 42 -17.49 -23.55 4.55
CA VAL A 42 -17.13 -24.41 3.42
C VAL A 42 -16.18 -25.55 3.83
N ALA A 43 -16.08 -26.58 3.00
CA ALA A 43 -15.12 -27.65 3.21
C ALA A 43 -13.69 -27.20 2.92
N GLN A 44 -12.71 -27.72 3.66
CA GLN A 44 -11.29 -27.41 3.49
C GLN A 44 -10.75 -27.68 2.06
N GLY A 45 -11.30 -28.68 1.38
CA GLY A 45 -10.96 -28.97 -0.02
C GLY A 45 -11.25 -27.79 -0.97
N LEU A 46 -12.25 -26.95 -0.65
CA LEU A 46 -12.54 -25.76 -1.43
C LEU A 46 -11.46 -24.69 -1.26
N PHE A 47 -10.90 -24.53 -0.07
CA PHE A 47 -9.76 -23.65 0.15
C PHE A 47 -8.60 -24.06 -0.75
N TYR A 48 -8.21 -25.35 -0.73
CA TYR A 48 -7.09 -25.85 -1.53
C TYR A 48 -7.35 -25.87 -3.05
N TYR A 49 -8.59 -25.70 -3.47
CA TYR A 49 -8.90 -25.45 -4.87
C TYR A 49 -8.45 -24.05 -5.32
N TYR A 50 -8.55 -23.04 -4.45
CA TYR A 50 -8.19 -21.64 -4.76
C TYR A 50 -6.78 -21.25 -4.31
N PHE A 51 -6.32 -21.77 -3.18
CA PHE A 51 -5.07 -21.38 -2.53
C PHE A 51 -4.32 -22.62 -2.04
N LYS A 52 -3.03 -22.74 -2.38
CA LYS A 52 -2.20 -23.89 -2.01
C LYS A 52 -1.76 -23.89 -0.55
N SER A 53 -1.70 -22.69 0.07
CA SER A 53 -1.22 -22.51 1.44
C SER A 53 -1.86 -21.29 2.11
N LYS A 54 -1.64 -21.13 3.42
CA LYS A 54 -2.00 -19.94 4.18
C LYS A 54 -1.23 -18.72 3.68
N ASP A 55 0.04 -18.90 3.27
CA ASP A 55 0.85 -17.83 2.71
C ASP A 55 0.30 -17.34 1.36
N GLU A 56 -0.22 -18.24 0.53
CA GLU A 56 -0.78 -17.85 -0.76
C GLU A 56 -2.03 -16.98 -0.61
N ILE A 57 -2.95 -17.32 0.29
CA ILE A 57 -4.11 -16.47 0.56
C ILE A 57 -3.70 -15.16 1.26
N TYR A 58 -2.67 -15.20 2.14
CA TYR A 58 -2.13 -13.99 2.75
C TYR A 58 -1.55 -13.04 1.68
N ASN A 59 -0.74 -13.54 0.77
CA ASN A 59 -0.20 -12.75 -0.34
C ASN A 59 -1.32 -12.17 -1.22
N ALA A 60 -2.40 -12.91 -1.45
CA ALA A 60 -3.55 -12.41 -2.20
C ALA A 60 -4.32 -11.33 -1.43
N VAL A 61 -4.41 -11.42 -0.09
CA VAL A 61 -4.95 -10.35 0.77
C VAL A 61 -4.04 -9.12 0.70
N MET A 62 -2.72 -9.29 0.75
CA MET A 62 -1.75 -8.19 0.62
C MET A 62 -1.78 -7.52 -0.76
N GLU A 63 -2.02 -8.28 -1.82
CA GLU A 63 -2.20 -7.72 -3.17
C GLU A 63 -3.47 -6.87 -3.24
N ARG A 64 -4.59 -7.34 -2.67
CA ARG A 64 -5.83 -6.56 -2.57
C ARG A 64 -5.65 -5.29 -1.74
N TYR A 65 -4.88 -5.37 -0.65
CA TYR A 65 -4.47 -4.23 0.16
C TYR A 65 -3.70 -3.20 -0.68
N LEU A 66 -2.70 -3.65 -1.45
CA LEU A 66 -1.94 -2.79 -2.35
C LEU A 66 -2.83 -2.15 -3.42
N ASP A 67 -3.77 -2.89 -4.00
CA ASP A 67 -4.72 -2.35 -4.97
C ASP A 67 -5.61 -1.25 -4.38
N GLY A 68 -5.99 -1.39 -3.12
CA GLY A 68 -6.74 -0.37 -2.38
C GLY A 68 -5.97 0.95 -2.28
N ILE A 69 -4.70 0.90 -1.83
CA ILE A 69 -3.86 2.11 -1.70
C ILE A 69 -3.55 2.73 -3.06
N VAL A 70 -3.28 1.91 -4.07
CA VAL A 70 -3.06 2.38 -5.46
C VAL A 70 -4.30 3.09 -5.99
N GLY A 71 -5.49 2.54 -5.71
CA GLY A 71 -6.77 3.16 -6.08
C GLY A 71 -6.98 4.53 -5.42
N SER A 72 -6.74 4.63 -4.10
CA SER A 72 -6.84 5.90 -3.37
C SER A 72 -5.85 6.94 -3.89
N ILE A 73 -4.58 6.56 -4.10
CA ILE A 73 -3.55 7.46 -4.65
C ILE A 73 -3.93 7.88 -6.08
N GLY A 74 -4.43 6.95 -6.89
CA GLY A 74 -4.91 7.28 -8.24
C GLY A 74 -6.04 8.31 -8.24
N GLN A 75 -6.97 8.25 -7.28
CA GLN A 75 -8.01 9.26 -7.12
C GLN A 75 -7.42 10.63 -6.73
N ILE A 76 -6.46 10.68 -5.82
CA ILE A 76 -5.77 11.91 -5.41
C ILE A 76 -5.06 12.54 -6.63
N VAL A 77 -4.30 11.75 -7.38
CA VAL A 77 -3.56 12.24 -8.57
C VAL A 77 -4.50 12.80 -9.64
N ASN A 78 -5.67 12.17 -9.82
CA ASN A 78 -6.67 12.63 -10.80
C ASN A 78 -7.60 13.75 -10.27
N ALA A 79 -7.48 14.16 -9.00
CA ALA A 79 -8.28 15.23 -8.43
C ALA A 79 -8.01 16.56 -9.14
N LYS A 80 -9.09 17.31 -9.44
CA LYS A 80 -9.02 18.64 -10.07
C LYS A 80 -8.95 19.74 -9.00
N GLY A 81 -8.30 20.86 -9.35
CA GLY A 81 -8.25 22.04 -8.47
C GLY A 81 -7.22 21.95 -7.34
N ILE A 82 -6.40 20.89 -7.32
CA ILE A 82 -5.30 20.72 -6.38
C ILE A 82 -4.01 20.68 -7.20
N ASN A 83 -3.00 21.47 -6.82
CA ASN A 83 -1.69 21.48 -7.48
C ASN A 83 -0.86 20.24 -7.10
N ALA A 84 0.22 19.98 -7.84
CA ALA A 84 1.06 18.79 -7.64
C ALA A 84 1.61 18.68 -6.21
N PRO A 85 2.14 19.73 -5.55
CA PRO A 85 2.56 19.65 -4.15
C PRO A 85 1.42 19.26 -3.20
N GLY A 86 0.23 19.84 -3.36
CA GLY A 86 -0.93 19.52 -2.54
C GLY A 86 -1.35 18.05 -2.67
N LYS A 87 -1.29 17.50 -3.88
CA LYS A 87 -1.53 16.06 -4.13
C LYS A 87 -0.47 15.19 -3.44
N ILE A 88 0.81 15.56 -3.51
CA ILE A 88 1.88 14.84 -2.81
C ILE A 88 1.63 14.83 -1.29
N GLN A 89 1.25 15.96 -0.71
CA GLN A 89 0.91 16.04 0.73
C GLN A 89 -0.26 15.11 1.09
N MET A 90 -1.31 15.08 0.27
CA MET A 90 -2.45 14.18 0.46
C MET A 90 -2.04 12.71 0.36
N ILE A 91 -1.12 12.36 -0.54
CA ILE A 91 -0.60 10.99 -0.70
C ILE A 91 0.12 10.55 0.58
N PHE A 92 0.99 11.38 1.16
CA PHE A 92 1.68 11.04 2.42
C PHE A 92 0.69 10.84 3.57
N LYS A 93 -0.34 11.68 3.68
CA LYS A 93 -1.41 11.51 4.67
C LYS A 93 -2.20 10.23 4.45
N GLU A 94 -2.55 9.93 3.20
CA GLU A 94 -3.27 8.69 2.84
C GLU A 94 -2.47 7.44 3.19
N ILE A 95 -1.17 7.41 2.86
CA ILE A 95 -0.27 6.29 3.20
C ILE A 95 -0.21 6.09 4.71
N TYR A 96 -0.08 7.16 5.49
CA TYR A 96 -0.05 7.08 6.95
C TYR A 96 -1.36 6.51 7.52
N ASN A 97 -2.50 7.05 7.11
CA ASN A 97 -3.81 6.59 7.57
C ASN A 97 -4.06 5.12 7.21
N PHE A 98 -3.73 4.77 5.97
CA PHE A 98 -3.90 3.41 5.46
C PHE A 98 -3.03 2.39 6.21
N SER A 99 -1.80 2.75 6.55
CA SER A 99 -0.89 1.90 7.33
C SER A 99 -1.38 1.70 8.76
N LYS A 100 -1.89 2.76 9.39
CA LYS A 100 -2.47 2.70 10.74
C LYS A 100 -3.65 1.74 10.82
N ASP A 101 -4.52 1.74 9.82
CA ASP A 101 -5.70 0.87 9.77
C ASP A 101 -5.35 -0.61 9.54
N LYS A 102 -4.15 -0.92 9.05
CA LYS A 102 -3.73 -2.26 8.62
C LYS A 102 -2.44 -2.75 9.29
N GLU A 103 -2.04 -2.14 10.41
CA GLU A 103 -0.80 -2.46 11.12
C GLU A 103 -0.64 -3.97 11.38
N VAL A 104 -1.66 -4.62 11.94
CA VAL A 104 -1.63 -6.06 12.25
C VAL A 104 -1.47 -6.92 11.00
N LEU A 105 -2.04 -6.49 9.87
CA LEU A 105 -1.91 -7.21 8.60
C LEU A 105 -0.51 -7.11 8.04
N THR A 106 0.12 -5.93 8.13
CA THR A 106 1.44 -5.68 7.58
C THR A 106 2.57 -6.19 8.46
N GLU A 107 2.35 -6.39 9.77
CA GLU A 107 3.35 -6.92 10.70
C GLU A 107 4.02 -8.21 10.19
N TYR A 108 3.23 -9.15 9.66
CA TYR A 108 3.76 -10.43 9.19
C TYR A 108 4.72 -10.27 7.99
N VAL A 109 4.40 -9.42 7.03
CA VAL A 109 5.24 -9.23 5.82
C VAL A 109 6.58 -8.60 6.14
N HIS A 110 6.67 -7.87 7.25
CA HIS A 110 7.87 -7.13 7.66
C HIS A 110 8.81 -7.92 8.59
N ARG A 111 8.48 -9.16 8.94
CA ARG A 111 9.39 -10.03 9.70
C ARG A 111 10.55 -10.47 8.82
N GLU A 112 11.75 -10.57 9.39
CA GLU A 112 12.97 -10.99 8.68
C GLU A 112 12.79 -12.34 7.96
N GLU A 113 12.03 -13.25 8.55
CA GLU A 113 11.73 -14.58 7.97
C GLU A 113 10.84 -14.52 6.71
N ASN A 114 10.18 -13.40 6.46
CA ASN A 114 9.25 -13.20 5.34
C ASN A 114 9.79 -12.25 4.25
N LEU A 115 11.11 -12.09 4.18
CA LEU A 115 11.77 -11.26 3.16
C LEU A 115 11.25 -11.47 1.72
N PRO A 116 10.98 -12.70 1.23
CA PRO A 116 10.42 -12.87 -0.10
C PRO A 116 9.08 -12.15 -0.31
N SER A 117 8.15 -12.24 0.66
CA SER A 117 6.85 -11.56 0.61
C SER A 117 7.02 -10.03 0.69
N HIS A 118 7.95 -9.55 1.49
CA HIS A 118 8.31 -8.14 1.57
C HIS A 118 8.82 -7.60 0.22
N PHE A 119 9.76 -8.31 -0.43
CA PHE A 119 10.26 -7.92 -1.74
C PHE A 119 9.17 -7.95 -2.82
N MET A 120 8.28 -8.93 -2.80
CA MET A 120 7.15 -8.99 -3.74
C MET A 120 6.20 -7.81 -3.56
N PHE A 121 5.89 -7.44 -2.32
CA PHE A 121 5.05 -6.29 -2.00
C PHE A 121 5.71 -4.97 -2.46
N ALA A 122 6.99 -4.76 -2.15
CA ALA A 122 7.74 -3.58 -2.57
C ALA A 122 7.82 -3.46 -4.11
N ALA A 123 8.12 -4.57 -4.80
CA ALA A 123 8.13 -4.61 -6.27
C ALA A 123 6.74 -4.32 -6.87
N GLY A 124 5.68 -4.82 -6.24
CA GLY A 124 4.29 -4.53 -6.60
C GLY A 124 3.97 -3.04 -6.46
N MET A 125 4.40 -2.41 -5.36
CA MET A 125 4.25 -0.97 -5.16
C MET A 125 4.93 -0.16 -6.26
N LEU A 126 6.22 -0.43 -6.54
CA LEU A 126 6.96 0.25 -7.60
C LEU A 126 6.26 0.12 -8.94
N LYS A 127 5.85 -1.08 -9.31
CA LYS A 127 5.18 -1.35 -10.58
C LYS A 127 3.83 -0.64 -10.73
N LYS A 128 3.02 -0.59 -9.66
CA LYS A 128 1.65 -0.04 -9.70
C LYS A 128 1.63 1.47 -9.46
N LEU A 129 2.44 2.00 -8.54
CA LEU A 129 2.47 3.42 -8.21
C LEU A 129 3.40 4.24 -9.11
N GLY A 130 4.49 3.65 -9.60
CA GLY A 130 5.45 4.36 -10.44
C GLY A 130 4.81 5.18 -11.57
N PRO A 131 4.01 4.57 -12.46
CA PRO A 131 3.36 5.30 -13.56
C PRO A 131 2.36 6.37 -13.11
N ILE A 132 1.76 6.22 -11.92
CA ILE A 132 0.81 7.17 -11.35
C ILE A 132 1.55 8.41 -10.82
N LEU A 133 2.64 8.18 -10.09
CA LEU A 133 3.46 9.25 -9.51
C LEU A 133 4.30 9.97 -10.57
N GLU A 134 4.77 9.27 -11.61
CA GLU A 134 5.42 9.90 -12.77
C GLU A 134 4.54 10.99 -13.38
N LYS A 135 3.25 10.69 -13.63
CA LYS A 135 2.28 11.69 -14.14
C LYS A 135 2.13 12.88 -13.20
N LEU A 136 2.22 12.67 -11.89
CA LEU A 136 2.14 13.74 -10.91
C LEU A 136 3.38 14.66 -10.99
N LEU A 137 4.59 14.10 -11.20
CA LEU A 137 5.79 14.89 -11.43
C LEU A 137 5.72 15.66 -12.75
N GLU A 138 5.20 15.06 -13.82
CA GLU A 138 4.96 15.73 -15.10
C GLU A 138 3.93 16.87 -14.95
N GLU A 139 2.88 16.67 -14.17
CA GLU A 139 1.89 17.71 -13.84
C GLU A 139 2.57 18.89 -13.11
N GLY A 140 3.43 18.61 -12.13
CA GLY A 140 4.18 19.64 -11.41
C GLY A 140 5.13 20.42 -12.31
N ASN A 141 5.78 19.75 -13.26
CA ASN A 141 6.58 20.40 -14.30
C ASN A 141 5.71 21.31 -15.20
N ALA A 142 4.56 20.83 -15.65
CA ALA A 142 3.63 21.60 -16.46
C ALA A 142 3.06 22.83 -15.74
N GLN A 143 2.93 22.75 -14.41
CA GLN A 143 2.52 23.85 -13.54
C GLN A 143 3.66 24.86 -13.28
N GLY A 144 4.91 24.56 -13.70
CA GLY A 144 6.08 25.37 -13.41
C GLY A 144 6.53 25.36 -11.95
N ILE A 145 6.02 24.41 -11.14
CA ILE A 145 6.35 24.26 -9.72
C ILE A 145 7.56 23.33 -9.54
N PHE A 146 7.68 22.31 -10.40
CA PHE A 146 8.80 21.37 -10.42
C PHE A 146 9.69 21.59 -11.64
N ASN A 147 10.94 21.12 -11.56
CA ASN A 147 11.91 21.11 -12.63
C ASN A 147 12.61 19.74 -12.71
N VAL A 148 11.82 18.69 -12.98
CA VAL A 148 12.29 17.30 -13.03
C VAL A 148 12.53 16.90 -14.49
N ARG A 149 13.79 16.60 -14.83
CA ARG A 149 14.17 16.24 -16.21
C ARG A 149 13.83 14.78 -16.56
N TYR A 150 13.96 13.86 -15.60
CA TYR A 150 13.78 12.42 -15.77
C TYR A 150 12.70 11.93 -14.80
N ALA A 151 11.44 12.23 -15.12
CA ALA A 151 10.33 11.99 -14.20
C ALA A 151 10.19 10.51 -13.80
N SER A 152 10.35 9.58 -14.74
CA SER A 152 10.27 8.14 -14.47
C SER A 152 11.36 7.67 -13.52
N ASP A 153 12.63 7.98 -13.81
CA ASP A 153 13.77 7.54 -13.00
C ASP A 153 13.74 8.18 -11.60
N VAL A 154 13.40 9.48 -11.54
CA VAL A 154 13.25 10.21 -10.26
C VAL A 154 12.12 9.61 -9.43
N THR A 155 11.00 9.26 -10.05
CA THR A 155 9.89 8.59 -9.37
C THR A 155 10.32 7.25 -8.78
N GLU A 156 11.05 6.43 -9.53
CA GLU A 156 11.53 5.13 -9.08
C GLU A 156 12.48 5.28 -7.88
N ILE A 157 13.46 6.18 -7.97
CA ILE A 157 14.43 6.46 -6.91
C ILE A 157 13.72 6.97 -5.64
N LEU A 158 12.83 7.95 -5.80
CA LEU A 158 12.08 8.50 -4.67
C LEU A 158 11.17 7.46 -4.02
N LEU A 159 10.43 6.69 -4.82
CA LEU A 159 9.52 5.68 -4.29
C LEU A 159 10.29 4.58 -3.54
N ALA A 160 11.40 4.10 -4.07
CA ALA A 160 12.25 3.12 -3.41
C ALA A 160 12.90 3.67 -2.13
N GLY A 161 13.50 4.87 -2.21
CA GLY A 161 14.18 5.50 -1.07
C GLY A 161 13.24 5.91 0.05
N LEU A 162 12.11 6.55 -0.29
CA LEU A 162 11.14 7.01 0.69
C LEU A 162 10.39 5.84 1.35
N SER A 163 10.04 4.79 0.59
CA SER A 163 9.43 3.59 1.18
C SER A 163 10.35 2.94 2.21
N SER A 164 11.63 2.81 1.91
CA SER A 164 12.64 2.30 2.86
C SER A 164 12.84 3.23 4.06
N TYR A 165 12.95 4.55 3.82
CA TYR A 165 13.19 5.55 4.87
C TYR A 165 12.04 5.69 5.86
N LEU A 166 10.81 5.53 5.41
CA LEU A 166 9.60 5.66 6.23
C LEU A 166 9.11 4.31 6.77
N HIS A 167 9.70 3.20 6.32
CA HIS A 167 9.26 1.86 6.61
C HIS A 167 9.02 1.61 8.12
N ASP A 168 10.07 1.77 8.94
CA ASP A 168 10.00 1.47 10.38
C ASP A 168 8.96 2.31 11.11
N ILE A 169 8.71 3.52 10.64
CA ILE A 169 7.84 4.50 11.30
C ILE A 169 6.39 4.27 10.94
N ILE A 170 6.13 3.94 9.68
CA ILE A 170 4.81 3.53 9.22
C ILE A 170 4.38 2.27 9.98
N MET A 171 5.34 1.38 10.29
CA MET A 171 5.10 0.14 11.03
C MET A 171 4.81 0.37 12.52
N VAL A 172 5.48 1.34 13.15
CA VAL A 172 5.28 1.65 14.58
C VAL A 172 4.09 2.58 14.81
N CYS A 173 3.56 3.21 13.75
CA CYS A 173 2.46 4.19 13.80
C CYS A 173 2.68 5.33 14.80
N ASP A 174 3.95 5.71 15.03
CA ASP A 174 4.31 6.85 15.89
C ASP A 174 4.18 8.16 15.12
N GLU A 175 3.14 8.93 15.42
CA GLU A 175 2.82 10.19 14.76
C GLU A 175 3.93 11.23 14.93
N GLY A 176 4.53 11.34 16.12
CA GLY A 176 5.59 12.31 16.39
C GLY A 176 6.86 12.01 15.58
N LEU A 177 7.24 10.74 15.51
CA LEU A 177 8.37 10.28 14.72
C LEU A 177 8.09 10.44 13.23
N TYR A 178 6.87 10.14 12.76
CA TYR A 178 6.45 10.32 11.38
C TYR A 178 6.56 11.78 10.96
N ILE A 179 6.02 12.72 11.75
CA ILE A 179 6.12 14.16 11.49
C ILE A 179 7.59 14.62 11.44
N SER A 180 8.44 14.13 12.36
CA SER A 180 9.87 14.51 12.37
C SER A 180 10.60 14.06 11.10
N LYS A 181 10.28 12.88 10.59
CA LYS A 181 10.84 12.35 9.34
C LYS A 181 10.28 13.04 8.10
N LEU A 182 9.01 13.48 8.13
CA LEU A 182 8.42 14.23 7.03
C LEU A 182 9.15 15.56 6.77
N ARG A 183 9.76 16.18 7.77
CA ARG A 183 10.62 17.36 7.56
C ARG A 183 11.84 17.08 6.69
N VAL A 184 12.46 15.90 6.89
CA VAL A 184 13.57 15.46 6.04
C VAL A 184 13.07 15.14 4.63
N VAL A 185 11.92 14.48 4.53
CA VAL A 185 11.28 14.19 3.24
C VAL A 185 10.96 15.48 2.48
N GLN A 186 10.47 16.51 3.18
CA GLN A 186 10.21 17.84 2.60
C GLN A 186 11.46 18.40 1.95
N ASP A 187 12.57 18.53 2.70
CA ASP A 187 13.84 19.07 2.18
C ASP A 187 14.35 18.27 0.97
N VAL A 188 14.26 16.94 1.04
CA VAL A 188 14.66 16.06 -0.08
C VAL A 188 13.79 16.28 -1.31
N LEU A 189 12.45 16.33 -1.14
CA LEU A 189 11.53 16.52 -2.26
C LEU A 189 11.72 17.89 -2.91
N GLU A 190 11.85 18.97 -2.13
CA GLU A 190 12.07 20.32 -2.66
C GLU A 190 13.33 20.37 -3.52
N ARG A 191 14.43 19.81 -3.05
CA ARG A 191 15.70 19.75 -3.80
C ARG A 191 15.65 18.88 -5.03
N VAL A 192 15.10 17.66 -4.91
CA VAL A 192 15.09 16.68 -6.01
C VAL A 192 14.10 17.10 -7.10
N LEU A 193 12.96 17.66 -6.71
CA LEU A 193 11.95 18.12 -7.64
C LEU A 193 12.24 19.53 -8.20
N GLY A 194 13.27 20.22 -7.68
CA GLY A 194 13.60 21.58 -8.08
C GLY A 194 12.51 22.59 -7.71
N ALA A 195 11.80 22.33 -6.63
CA ALA A 195 10.76 23.21 -6.07
C ALA A 195 11.38 24.27 -5.15
N GLU A 196 10.67 25.37 -4.93
CA GLU A 196 11.07 26.41 -3.97
C GLU A 196 10.98 25.88 -2.53
N GLU A 197 11.82 26.40 -1.62
CA GLU A 197 11.78 26.10 -0.20
C GLU A 197 10.39 26.46 0.38
N GLY A 198 9.80 25.56 1.16
CA GLY A 198 8.46 25.73 1.71
C GLY A 198 7.31 25.34 0.77
N THR A 199 7.61 24.73 -0.39
CA THR A 199 6.59 24.21 -1.31
C THR A 199 5.75 23.11 -0.67
N PHE A 200 6.36 22.29 0.19
CA PHE A 200 5.67 21.21 0.92
C PHE A 200 5.48 21.58 2.39
N GLU A 201 4.25 21.48 2.87
CA GLU A 201 3.91 21.60 4.29
C GLU A 201 3.16 20.34 4.73
N PHE A 202 3.90 19.29 5.13
CA PHE A 202 3.27 18.06 5.58
C PHE A 202 2.59 18.28 6.95
N ARG A 203 1.26 18.08 6.96
CA ARG A 203 0.41 18.10 8.16
C ARG A 203 -0.46 16.82 8.14
N LEU A 204 -0.51 16.11 9.27
CA LEU A 204 -1.38 14.93 9.45
C LEU A 204 -2.81 15.32 9.83
#